data_43f50d8b510b4b300df1e82a96be36dd
#
_entry.id   43f50d8b510b4b300df1e82a96be36dd
#
_cell.length_a   1.000
_cell.length_b   1.000
_cell.length_c   1.000
_cell.angle_alpha   90.00
_cell.angle_beta   90.00
_cell.angle_gamma   90.00
#
_symmetry.space_group_name_H-M   'P 1'
#
loop_
_entity.id
_entity.type
_entity.pdbx_description
1 polymer ?
#
loop_
_entity_poly.entity_id
_entity_poly.type
_entity_poly.pdbx_seq_one_letter_code
_entity_poly.pdbx_strand_id
1 'polypeptide(L)'
;MSFFKIFSTGMLGLLALQAQAQATDQKKPDNPPRCTQIKEGKFLRVNYPESVWYMTIEDNVQTEYFNNGKDFIKSTLVFQDDCHYKATVAEKSDKDDPAQIGDVFSNTIVATQDNLIKINMKIEGSQFDVVYIKEK
;
A
#
# COMPACT_ATOMS: atom_id res chain seq x y z
N MET A 1 6.56 35.48 3.54
CA MET A 1 6.55 35.60 3.92
C MET A 1 6.41 35.95 4.50
N SER A 2 6.72 35.81 4.73
CA SER A 2 6.70 36.09 5.54
C SER A 2 6.48 35.96 6.33
N PHE A 3 6.71 35.97 6.53
CA PHE A 3 6.56 35.80 7.40
C PHE A 3 6.60 35.53 7.97
N PHE A 4 7.00 35.67 8.00
CA PHE A 4 7.29 35.53 8.75
C PHE A 4 7.39 35.78 9.30
N LYS A 5 7.61 36.30 9.35
CA LYS A 5 8.00 36.54 9.99
C LYS A 5 7.73 36.59 10.90
N ILE A 6 7.66 36.78 11.13
CA ILE A 6 7.55 36.66 12.01
C ILE A 6 7.31 36.28 12.72
N PHE A 7 7.52 36.42 12.92
CA PHE A 7 7.43 35.94 13.79
C PHE A 7 7.45 35.65 14.39
N SER A 8 7.51 36.01 14.53
CA SER A 8 7.75 35.76 15.24
C SER A 8 7.97 35.45 15.93
N THR A 9 8.11 35.85 16.25
CA THR A 9 8.50 35.46 16.97
C THR A 9 8.51 34.87 17.86
N GLY A 10 8.53 35.12 17.91
CA GLY A 10 8.96 34.73 19.15
C GLY A 10 8.47 33.72 19.90
N MET A 11 8.01 33.90 20.59
CA MET A 11 7.61 32.94 21.28
C MET A 11 7.62 31.69 20.71
N LEU A 12 8.10 31.76 20.11
CA LEU A 12 8.23 30.75 19.31
C LEU A 12 8.89 29.58 19.75
N GLY A 13 9.83 29.62 20.51
CA GLY A 13 10.59 28.50 20.93
C GLY A 13 9.80 27.48 21.66
N LEU A 14 8.86 27.90 22.38
CA LEU A 14 8.06 26.95 23.12
C LEU A 14 7.17 26.14 22.23
N LEU A 15 6.70 26.77 21.20
CA LEU A 15 5.86 26.04 20.26
C LEU A 15 6.63 24.95 19.58
N ALA A 16 7.90 25.19 19.33
CA ALA A 16 8.72 24.18 18.74
C ALA A 16 8.81 22.94 19.60
N LEU A 17 8.82 23.10 20.88
CA LEU A 17 8.90 21.97 21.77
C LEU A 17 7.66 21.09 21.64
N GLN A 18 6.52 21.70 21.49
CA GLN A 18 5.32 20.94 21.33
C GLN A 18 5.33 20.15 20.05
N ALA A 19 5.81 20.75 19.01
CA ALA A 19 5.92 20.05 17.74
C ALA A 19 6.85 18.87 17.87
N GLN A 20 7.91 18.99 18.62
CA GLN A 20 8.82 17.90 18.81
C GLN A 20 8.18 16.74 19.54
N ALA A 21 7.36 17.03 20.51
CA ALA A 21 6.68 15.97 21.23
C ALA A 21 5.79 15.18 20.30
N GLN A 22 5.12 15.84 19.38
CA GLN A 22 4.31 15.14 18.42
C GLN A 22 5.12 14.28 17.49
N ALA A 23 6.26 14.80 17.08
CA ALA A 23 7.13 14.05 16.19
C ALA A 23 7.61 12.76 16.83
N THR A 24 7.84 12.76 18.14
CA THR A 24 8.33 11.56 18.80
C THR A 24 7.28 10.47 18.87
N ASP A 25 6.01 10.83 18.74
CA ASP A 25 4.94 9.84 18.76
C ASP A 25 4.71 9.18 17.41
N GLN A 26 5.28 9.72 16.36
CA GLN A 26 5.11 9.16 15.04
C GLN A 26 6.16 8.10 14.80
N LYS A 27 5.70 6.98 14.27
CA LYS A 27 6.61 5.92 13.90
C LYS A 27 7.32 6.29 12.61
N LYS A 28 8.57 5.88 12.51
CA LYS A 28 9.34 6.07 11.30
C LYS A 28 9.14 4.89 10.38
N PRO A 29 9.27 5.09 9.07
CA PRO A 29 9.29 3.96 8.15
C PRO A 29 10.40 3.00 8.48
N ASP A 30 10.18 1.72 8.20
CA ASP A 30 11.20 0.70 8.37
C ASP A 30 12.37 0.99 7.44
N ASN A 31 13.57 0.70 7.91
CA ASN A 31 14.77 0.90 7.10
C ASN A 31 15.74 -0.25 7.36
N PRO A 32 15.91 -1.18 6.40
CA PRO A 32 15.24 -1.22 5.08
C PRO A 32 13.78 -1.62 5.18
N PRO A 33 12.99 -1.41 4.13
CA PRO A 33 11.59 -1.84 4.14
C PRO A 33 11.48 -3.35 4.33
N ARG A 34 10.44 -3.75 5.07
CA ARG A 34 10.21 -5.18 5.31
C ARG A 34 9.30 -5.73 4.22
N CYS A 35 9.87 -5.89 3.03
CA CYS A 35 9.12 -6.23 1.83
C CYS A 35 8.54 -7.64 1.85
N THR A 36 9.18 -8.57 2.53
CA THR A 36 8.71 -9.96 2.53
C THR A 36 7.34 -10.13 3.15
N GLN A 37 6.85 -9.15 3.87
CA GLN A 37 5.50 -9.19 4.42
C GLN A 37 4.44 -9.39 3.35
N ILE A 38 4.69 -8.93 2.12
CA ILE A 38 3.70 -9.04 1.05
C ILE A 38 3.53 -10.45 0.54
N LYS A 39 4.47 -11.34 0.81
CA LYS A 39 4.47 -12.66 0.16
C LYS A 39 3.36 -13.58 0.60
N GLU A 40 2.86 -13.40 1.81
CA GLU A 40 1.74 -14.22 2.31
C GLU A 40 0.92 -13.43 3.30
N GLY A 41 -0.38 -13.66 3.30
CA GLY A 41 -1.26 -13.12 4.30
C GLY A 41 -2.56 -12.58 3.73
N LYS A 42 -3.31 -11.93 4.61
CA LYS A 42 -4.52 -11.22 4.24
C LYS A 42 -4.27 -9.73 4.41
N PHE A 43 -4.73 -8.97 3.45
CA PHE A 43 -4.44 -7.53 3.36
C PHE A 43 -5.72 -6.74 3.16
N LEU A 44 -5.79 -5.60 3.83
CA LEU A 44 -6.85 -4.63 3.65
C LEU A 44 -6.25 -3.38 3.03
N ARG A 45 -7.09 -2.48 2.55
CA ARG A 45 -6.63 -1.18 2.05
C ARG A 45 -7.03 -0.10 3.05
N VAL A 46 -6.16 0.88 3.18
CA VAL A 46 -6.46 2.05 4.02
C VAL A 46 -7.70 2.73 3.47
N ASN A 47 -8.65 3.03 4.36
CA ASN A 47 -9.89 3.72 4.04
C ASN A 47 -10.91 2.90 3.22
N TYR A 48 -10.71 1.59 3.12
CA TYR A 48 -11.68 0.72 2.47
C TYR A 48 -12.21 -0.29 3.48
N PRO A 49 -13.53 -0.40 3.66
CA PRO A 49 -14.08 -1.49 4.47
C PRO A 49 -13.77 -2.84 3.83
N GLU A 50 -13.65 -3.86 4.65
CA GLU A 50 -13.39 -5.21 4.14
C GLU A 50 -14.48 -5.67 3.17
N SER A 51 -15.72 -5.25 3.39
CA SER A 51 -16.81 -5.59 2.49
C SER A 51 -16.61 -5.04 1.07
N VAL A 52 -15.84 -3.96 0.94
CA VAL A 52 -15.58 -3.35 -0.36
C VAL A 52 -14.37 -4.00 -1.03
N TRP A 53 -13.35 -4.34 -0.25
CA TRP A 53 -12.14 -4.91 -0.82
C TRP A 53 -11.25 -5.53 0.24
N TYR A 54 -10.75 -6.73 -0.01
CA TYR A 54 -9.62 -7.31 0.71
C TYR A 54 -8.89 -8.24 -0.23
N MET A 55 -7.71 -8.70 0.18
CA MET A 55 -6.85 -9.48 -0.68
C MET A 55 -6.15 -10.56 0.15
N THR A 56 -5.94 -11.72 -0.45
CA THR A 56 -5.08 -12.74 0.13
C THR A 56 -3.96 -13.04 -0.83
N ILE A 57 -2.79 -13.39 -0.28
CA ILE A 57 -1.67 -13.86 -1.08
C ILE A 57 -1.16 -15.14 -0.44
N GLU A 58 -1.07 -16.19 -1.24
CA GLU A 58 -0.60 -17.48 -0.81
C GLU A 58 -0.03 -18.23 -2.01
N ASP A 59 1.16 -18.81 -1.85
CA ASP A 59 1.80 -19.60 -2.92
C ASP A 59 1.88 -18.84 -4.24
N ASN A 60 2.24 -17.58 -4.19
CA ASN A 60 2.38 -16.70 -5.36
C ASN A 60 1.07 -16.52 -6.14
N VAL A 61 -0.06 -16.66 -5.45
CA VAL A 61 -1.37 -16.34 -6.01
C VAL A 61 -1.98 -15.25 -5.16
N GLN A 62 -2.33 -14.15 -5.82
CA GLN A 62 -2.99 -13.02 -5.20
C GLN A 62 -4.47 -13.08 -5.58
N THR A 63 -5.35 -13.09 -4.59
CA THR A 63 -6.78 -13.05 -4.85
C THR A 63 -7.35 -11.80 -4.21
N GLU A 64 -7.89 -10.91 -5.04
CA GLU A 64 -8.58 -9.73 -4.58
C GLU A 64 -10.06 -10.03 -4.53
N TYR A 65 -10.70 -9.67 -3.42
CA TYR A 65 -12.13 -9.90 -3.22
C TYR A 65 -12.84 -8.56 -3.10
N PHE A 66 -14.01 -8.47 -3.70
CA PHE A 66 -14.83 -7.27 -3.62
C PHE A 66 -16.29 -7.67 -3.68
N ASN A 67 -17.20 -6.70 -3.57
CA ASN A 67 -18.64 -6.94 -3.57
C ASN A 67 -19.02 -7.93 -2.47
N ASN A 68 -18.61 -7.65 -1.22
CA ASN A 68 -18.84 -8.49 -0.05
C ASN A 68 -18.25 -9.90 -0.21
N GLY A 69 -17.10 -9.96 -0.90
CA GLY A 69 -16.41 -11.25 -1.10
C GLY A 69 -17.04 -12.14 -2.18
N LYS A 70 -18.05 -11.64 -2.87
CA LYS A 70 -18.72 -12.45 -3.90
C LYS A 70 -17.95 -12.48 -5.21
N ASP A 71 -17.21 -11.43 -5.50
CA ASP A 71 -16.43 -11.34 -6.72
C ASP A 71 -14.95 -11.37 -6.40
N PHE A 72 -14.17 -11.83 -7.38
CA PHE A 72 -12.72 -11.91 -7.18
C PHE A 72 -11.96 -11.72 -8.48
N ILE A 73 -10.69 -11.34 -8.32
CA ILE A 73 -9.70 -11.33 -9.39
C ILE A 73 -8.48 -12.04 -8.85
N LYS A 74 -8.04 -13.07 -9.55
CA LYS A 74 -6.82 -13.81 -9.21
C LYS A 74 -5.69 -13.42 -10.13
N SER A 75 -4.52 -13.21 -9.54
CA SER A 75 -3.31 -12.90 -10.29
C SER A 75 -2.18 -13.80 -9.83
N THR A 76 -1.33 -14.18 -10.78
CA THR A 76 -0.13 -14.94 -10.48
C THR A 76 1.01 -13.96 -10.22
N LEU A 77 1.77 -14.18 -9.16
CA LEU A 77 2.86 -13.30 -8.78
C LEU A 77 4.21 -13.88 -9.16
N VAL A 78 5.08 -13.02 -9.69
CA VAL A 78 6.48 -13.38 -9.95
C VAL A 78 7.34 -12.31 -9.30
N PHE A 79 8.14 -12.70 -8.31
CA PHE A 79 9.02 -11.78 -7.59
C PHE A 79 10.38 -11.73 -8.27
N GLN A 80 10.83 -10.53 -8.65
CA GLN A 80 12.19 -10.32 -9.14
C GLN A 80 13.15 -10.23 -7.97
N ASP A 81 12.69 -9.63 -6.87
CA ASP A 81 13.38 -9.60 -5.60
C ASP A 81 12.30 -9.36 -4.53
N ASP A 82 12.70 -9.18 -3.28
CA ASP A 82 11.73 -9.07 -2.20
C ASP A 82 10.81 -7.85 -2.31
N CYS A 83 11.28 -6.81 -2.99
CA CYS A 83 10.54 -5.54 -3.08
C CYS A 83 9.94 -5.27 -4.46
N HIS A 84 10.17 -6.13 -5.45
CA HIS A 84 9.68 -5.94 -6.82
C HIS A 84 9.02 -7.20 -7.32
N TYR A 85 7.77 -7.09 -7.76
CA TYR A 85 7.08 -8.25 -8.30
C TYR A 85 6.07 -7.84 -9.36
N LYS A 86 5.72 -8.78 -10.20
CA LYS A 86 4.69 -8.61 -11.21
C LYS A 86 3.50 -9.46 -10.87
N ALA A 87 2.31 -8.90 -11.08
CA ALA A 87 1.05 -9.61 -10.90
C ALA A 87 0.36 -9.66 -12.25
N THR A 88 0.11 -10.87 -12.73
CA THR A 88 -0.56 -11.08 -14.01
C THR A 88 -1.96 -11.61 -13.75
N VAL A 89 -2.97 -10.92 -14.25
CA VAL A 89 -4.37 -11.32 -14.06
C VAL A 89 -4.59 -12.64 -14.77
N ALA A 90 -5.02 -13.65 -14.01
CA ALA A 90 -5.23 -15.01 -14.53
C ALA A 90 -6.70 -15.40 -14.57
N GLU A 91 -7.50 -14.84 -13.67
CA GLU A 91 -8.89 -15.28 -13.53
C GLU A 91 -9.71 -14.16 -12.92
N LYS A 92 -10.96 -14.02 -13.33
CA LYS A 92 -11.89 -13.07 -12.71
C LYS A 92 -13.30 -13.66 -12.72
N SER A 93 -14.06 -13.34 -11.66
CA SER A 93 -15.42 -13.85 -11.51
C SER A 93 -16.43 -13.07 -12.35
N ASP A 94 -16.22 -11.76 -12.47
CA ASP A 94 -17.15 -10.87 -13.19
C ASP A 94 -16.56 -10.56 -14.56
N LYS A 95 -17.23 -11.02 -15.61
CA LYS A 95 -16.75 -10.81 -16.98
C LYS A 95 -16.73 -9.33 -17.35
N ASP A 96 -17.56 -8.53 -16.71
CA ASP A 96 -17.65 -7.11 -17.00
C ASP A 96 -16.63 -6.26 -16.24
N ASP A 97 -15.86 -6.87 -15.35
CA ASP A 97 -14.81 -6.15 -14.67
C ASP A 97 -13.78 -5.65 -15.68
N PRO A 98 -13.34 -4.38 -15.58
CA PRO A 98 -12.40 -3.81 -16.54
C PRO A 98 -11.03 -4.49 -16.58
N ALA A 99 -10.64 -5.20 -15.51
CA ALA A 99 -9.38 -5.95 -15.55
C ALA A 99 -9.47 -7.04 -16.62
N GLN A 100 -8.40 -7.15 -17.41
CA GLN A 100 -8.36 -8.15 -18.49
C GLN A 100 -7.44 -9.28 -18.11
N ILE A 101 -7.83 -10.51 -18.47
CA ILE A 101 -6.94 -11.66 -18.32
C ILE A 101 -5.65 -11.35 -19.11
N GLY A 102 -4.50 -11.50 -18.46
CA GLY A 102 -3.22 -11.21 -19.07
C GLY A 102 -2.67 -9.82 -18.74
N ASP A 103 -3.46 -8.95 -18.12
CA ASP A 103 -2.96 -7.66 -17.66
C ASP A 103 -1.84 -7.88 -16.66
N VAL A 104 -0.76 -7.10 -16.78
CA VAL A 104 0.41 -7.21 -15.92
C VAL A 104 0.60 -5.93 -15.16
N PHE A 105 0.61 -6.04 -13.83
CA PHE A 105 0.94 -4.93 -12.95
C PHE A 105 2.35 -5.10 -12.44
N SER A 106 3.19 -4.07 -12.64
CA SER A 106 4.55 -4.07 -12.09
C SER A 106 4.52 -3.32 -10.78
N ASN A 107 4.86 -4.01 -9.70
CA ASN A 107 4.70 -3.50 -8.34
C ASN A 107 6.03 -3.34 -7.66
N THR A 108 6.22 -2.19 -7.02
CA THR A 108 7.41 -1.89 -6.22
C THR A 108 6.96 -1.53 -4.83
N ILE A 109 7.47 -2.24 -3.82
CA ILE A 109 7.22 -1.86 -2.44
C ILE A 109 8.17 -0.71 -2.13
N VAL A 110 7.62 0.48 -1.89
CA VAL A 110 8.43 1.68 -1.70
C VAL A 110 8.66 2.02 -0.25
N ALA A 111 7.81 1.53 0.66
CA ALA A 111 7.99 1.78 2.08
C ALA A 111 7.13 0.80 2.87
N THR A 112 7.58 0.48 4.08
CA THR A 112 6.76 -0.23 5.06
C THR A 112 6.89 0.46 6.40
N GLN A 113 5.87 0.29 7.23
CA GLN A 113 5.89 0.78 8.60
C GLN A 113 5.02 -0.17 9.40
N ASP A 114 5.66 -1.03 10.20
CA ASP A 114 4.98 -2.15 10.86
C ASP A 114 4.23 -2.99 9.81
N ASN A 115 2.92 -3.11 9.93
CA ASN A 115 2.12 -3.90 8.98
C ASN A 115 1.51 -3.08 7.85
N LEU A 116 1.94 -1.82 7.71
CA LEU A 116 1.55 -1.00 6.56
C LEU A 116 2.56 -1.19 5.44
N ILE A 117 2.07 -1.36 4.22
CA ILE A 117 2.90 -1.61 3.04
C ILE A 117 2.46 -0.67 1.94
N LYS A 118 3.36 0.23 1.53
CA LYS A 118 3.08 1.16 0.44
C LYS A 118 3.69 0.63 -0.84
N ILE A 119 2.86 0.51 -1.87
CA ILE A 119 3.26 -0.09 -3.13
C ILE A 119 2.96 0.89 -4.26
N ASN A 120 3.93 1.06 -5.15
CA ASN A 120 3.74 1.75 -6.41
C ASN A 120 3.41 0.72 -7.47
N MET A 121 2.29 0.90 -8.15
CA MET A 121 1.81 -0.02 -9.20
C MET A 121 1.86 0.65 -10.54
N LYS A 122 2.32 -0.07 -11.55
CA LYS A 122 2.35 0.41 -12.92
C LYS A 122 1.64 -0.56 -13.83
N ILE A 123 0.79 -0.03 -14.69
CA ILE A 123 0.15 -0.79 -15.75
C ILE A 123 0.00 0.13 -16.97
N GLU A 124 0.60 -0.28 -18.10
CA GLU A 124 0.44 0.41 -19.40
C GLU A 124 0.47 1.93 -19.35
N GLY A 125 1.43 2.55 -18.85
CA GLY A 125 1.52 4.00 -18.84
C GLY A 125 0.80 4.67 -17.68
N SER A 126 0.07 3.93 -16.88
CA SER A 126 -0.53 4.46 -15.65
C SER A 126 0.29 4.02 -14.45
N GLN A 127 0.34 4.89 -13.45
CA GLN A 127 1.12 4.63 -12.25
C GLN A 127 0.39 5.23 -11.05
N PHE A 128 0.28 4.47 -9.98
CA PHE A 128 -0.41 4.94 -8.77
C PHE A 128 0.10 4.20 -7.55
N ASP A 129 -0.14 4.77 -6.38
CA ASP A 129 0.26 4.19 -5.11
C ASP A 129 -0.94 3.64 -4.36
N VAL A 130 -0.74 2.52 -3.66
CA VAL A 130 -1.73 1.99 -2.73
C VAL A 130 -1.02 1.68 -1.41
N VAL A 131 -1.79 1.69 -0.33
CA VAL A 131 -1.27 1.29 0.97
C VAL A 131 -2.12 0.14 1.49
N TYR A 132 -1.48 -0.98 1.69
CA TYR A 132 -2.12 -2.16 2.27
C TYR A 132 -1.83 -2.24 3.77
N ILE A 133 -2.76 -2.84 4.48
CA ILE A 133 -2.61 -3.16 5.89
C ILE A 133 -2.62 -4.68 5.97
N LYS A 134 -1.51 -5.28 6.39
CA LYS A 134 -1.46 -6.73 6.56
C LYS A 134 -2.14 -7.09 7.88
N GLU A 135 -3.12 -7.98 7.83
CA GLU A 135 -3.75 -8.47 9.04
C GLU A 135 -2.77 -9.30 9.85
N LYS A 136 -2.80 -9.09 11.14
CA LYS A 136 -1.91 -9.82 12.04
C LYS A 136 -2.52 -11.12 12.48
#